data_a42a290cb8ceb8b7354536bc58c856af
#
_entry.id   a42a290cb8ceb8b7354536bc58c856af
#
_cell.length_a   1.000
_cell.length_b   1.000
_cell.length_c   1.000
_cell.angle_alpha   90.00
_cell.angle_beta   90.00
_cell.angle_gamma   90.00
#
_symmetry.space_group_name_H-M   'P 1'
#
loop_
_entity.id
_entity.type
_entity.pdbx_description
1 polymer ?
#
loop_
_entity_poly.entity_id
_entity_poly.type
_entity_poly.pdbx_seq_one_letter_code
_entity_poly.pdbx_strand_id
1 'polypeptide(L)'
;MSPTPGGEIKVSAASGVDDELIAAFNRLIPQLSRSAAVPTPDAIREIVEAPASTVLLARDDREGGRIVGLLTLVVFRIPTGVRAWIEDVVVDDAVRGRGVGEALSQEAIRRAVEAGARTVELTSRPSREAANRLYQRLGFVRRDSNVYRYTP
;
A
#
# COMPACT_ATOMS: atom_id res chain seq x y z
N MET A 1 -23.20 -19.49 -7.58
CA MET A 1 -22.16 -20.09 -6.72
C MET A 1 -22.05 -19.26 -5.46
N SER A 2 -22.30 -19.88 -4.32
CA SER A 2 -22.20 -19.17 -3.04
C SER A 2 -20.75 -18.76 -2.78
N PRO A 3 -20.50 -17.53 -2.30
CA PRO A 3 -19.15 -17.18 -1.90
C PRO A 3 -18.66 -18.14 -0.83
N THR A 4 -17.40 -18.54 -0.92
CA THR A 4 -16.78 -19.38 0.09
C THR A 4 -16.87 -18.66 1.43
N PRO A 5 -17.42 -19.29 2.48
CA PRO A 5 -17.53 -18.63 3.77
C PRO A 5 -16.15 -18.21 4.27
N GLY A 6 -15.98 -16.95 4.60
CA GLY A 6 -14.90 -16.48 5.44
C GLY A 6 -13.63 -16.03 4.76
N GLY A 7 -13.68 -15.36 3.62
CA GLY A 7 -12.42 -15.04 2.99
C GLY A 7 -12.29 -13.74 2.23
N GLU A 8 -13.08 -12.75 2.53
CA GLU A 8 -13.00 -11.50 1.77
C GLU A 8 -12.00 -10.53 2.37
N ILE A 9 -11.14 -9.99 1.50
CA ILE A 9 -10.26 -8.86 1.82
C ILE A 9 -10.97 -7.58 1.37
N LYS A 10 -11.15 -6.65 2.30
CA LYS A 10 -11.78 -5.36 2.02
C LYS A 10 -10.75 -4.25 2.11
N VAL A 11 -10.67 -3.42 1.09
CA VAL A 11 -9.74 -2.30 1.03
C VAL A 11 -10.52 -0.99 1.09
N SER A 12 -10.08 -0.09 1.97
CA SER A 12 -10.64 1.24 2.12
C SER A 12 -9.54 2.26 2.39
N ALA A 13 -9.85 3.54 2.19
CA ALA A 13 -8.93 4.61 2.53
C ALA A 13 -9.10 5.00 4.00
N ALA A 14 -7.99 5.28 4.68
CA ALA A 14 -8.03 5.88 6.01
C ALA A 14 -8.63 7.28 5.90
N SER A 15 -9.64 7.58 6.71
CA SER A 15 -10.31 8.87 6.74
C SER A 15 -9.98 9.70 7.99
N GLY A 16 -9.34 9.09 8.97
CA GLY A 16 -8.94 9.73 10.22
C GLY A 16 -8.01 8.81 10.98
N VAL A 17 -7.55 9.28 12.13
CA VAL A 17 -6.64 8.53 13.00
C VAL A 17 -7.39 8.09 14.25
N ASP A 18 -7.48 6.78 14.44
CA ASP A 18 -8.05 6.16 15.63
C ASP A 18 -7.04 5.18 16.25
N ASP A 19 -7.40 4.61 17.38
CA ASP A 19 -6.52 3.67 18.09
C ASP A 19 -6.23 2.41 17.26
N GLU A 20 -7.19 1.97 16.45
CA GLU A 20 -7.01 0.81 15.59
C GLU A 20 -5.93 1.08 14.52
N LEU A 21 -5.98 2.26 13.90
CA LEU A 21 -4.98 2.64 12.89
C LEU A 21 -3.60 2.76 13.51
N ILE A 22 -3.49 3.40 14.68
CA ILE A 22 -2.23 3.51 15.41
C ILE A 22 -1.67 2.12 15.73
N ALA A 23 -2.51 1.22 16.24
CA ALA A 23 -2.10 -0.16 16.54
C ALA A 23 -1.65 -0.90 15.27
N ALA A 24 -2.32 -0.67 14.14
CA ALA A 24 -1.93 -1.27 12.87
C ALA A 24 -0.54 -0.79 12.42
N PHE A 25 -0.27 0.51 12.49
CA PHE A 25 1.07 1.03 12.18
C PHE A 25 2.13 0.43 13.11
N ASN A 26 1.86 0.36 14.41
CA ASN A 26 2.80 -0.21 15.37
C ASN A 26 3.12 -1.68 15.07
N ARG A 27 2.16 -2.43 14.58
CA ARG A 27 2.32 -3.85 14.25
C ARG A 27 2.97 -4.06 12.89
N LEU A 28 2.59 -3.27 11.88
CA LEU A 28 2.95 -3.53 10.49
C LEU A 28 4.24 -2.83 10.04
N ILE A 29 4.51 -1.62 10.50
CA ILE A 29 5.71 -0.88 10.08
C ILE A 29 7.00 -1.63 10.40
N PRO A 30 7.16 -2.27 11.57
CA PRO A 30 8.36 -3.09 11.84
C PRO A 30 8.51 -4.28 10.88
N GLN A 31 7.42 -4.78 10.31
CA GLN A 31 7.47 -5.85 9.32
C GLN A 31 7.90 -5.33 7.94
N LEU A 32 7.70 -4.05 7.67
CA LEU A 32 8.13 -3.40 6.43
C LEU A 32 9.61 -3.04 6.47
N SER A 33 10.06 -2.46 7.58
CA SER A 33 11.42 -1.97 7.73
C SER A 33 11.87 -2.12 9.18
N ARG A 34 12.99 -2.81 9.38
CA ARG A 34 13.58 -2.99 10.72
C ARG A 34 14.27 -1.74 11.23
N SER A 35 14.70 -0.86 10.33
CA SER A 35 15.44 0.36 10.67
C SER A 35 14.55 1.59 10.80
N ALA A 36 13.34 1.56 10.27
CA ALA A 36 12.43 2.69 10.35
C ALA A 36 11.78 2.76 11.73
N ALA A 37 11.75 3.95 12.32
CA ALA A 37 10.98 4.20 13.52
C ALA A 37 9.49 4.17 13.18
N VAL A 38 8.68 3.62 14.10
CA VAL A 38 7.22 3.67 13.94
C VAL A 38 6.77 5.12 14.08
N PRO A 39 5.96 5.64 13.15
CA PRO A 39 5.47 7.01 13.24
C PRO A 39 4.68 7.24 14.53
N THR A 40 4.85 8.42 15.12
CA THR A 40 4.02 8.86 16.23
C THR A 40 2.58 9.07 15.78
N PRO A 41 1.59 9.11 16.70
CA PRO A 41 0.21 9.45 16.33
C PRO A 41 0.07 10.75 15.55
N ASP A 42 0.86 11.77 15.89
CA ASP A 42 0.85 13.03 15.14
C ASP A 42 1.40 12.87 13.74
N ALA A 43 2.48 12.09 13.57
CA ALA A 43 3.02 11.79 12.24
C ALA A 43 2.04 10.97 11.40
N ILE A 44 1.33 10.02 12.00
CA ILE A 44 0.27 9.26 11.32
C ILE A 44 -0.83 10.20 10.83
N ARG A 45 -1.22 11.19 11.66
CA ARG A 45 -2.20 12.18 11.26
C ARG A 45 -1.73 13.00 10.07
N GLU A 46 -0.47 13.43 10.05
CA GLU A 46 0.10 14.14 8.92
C GLU A 46 0.06 13.30 7.64
N ILE A 47 0.35 12.00 7.75
CA ILE A 47 0.30 11.08 6.60
C ILE A 47 -1.14 10.98 6.07
N VAL A 48 -2.10 10.74 6.94
CA VAL A 48 -3.52 10.56 6.57
C VAL A 48 -4.11 11.85 5.98
N GLU A 49 -3.72 13.00 6.50
CA GLU A 49 -4.24 14.32 6.08
C GLU A 49 -3.49 14.91 4.88
N ALA A 50 -2.36 14.33 4.46
CA ALA A 50 -1.59 14.85 3.33
C ALA A 50 -2.42 14.79 2.03
N PRO A 51 -2.64 15.91 1.34
CA PRO A 51 -3.56 15.94 0.19
C PRO A 51 -3.16 15.02 -0.96
N ALA A 52 -1.86 14.84 -1.19
CA ALA A 52 -1.36 14.01 -2.28
C ALA A 52 -1.33 12.53 -1.94
N SER A 53 -1.47 12.17 -0.67
CA SER A 53 -1.31 10.80 -0.19
C SER A 53 -2.62 10.20 0.27
N THR A 54 -2.82 8.93 -0.04
CA THR A 54 -3.95 8.15 0.46
C THR A 54 -3.40 6.88 1.08
N VAL A 55 -3.70 6.65 2.36
CA VAL A 55 -3.34 5.40 3.01
C VAL A 55 -4.49 4.41 2.79
N LEU A 56 -4.21 3.33 2.09
CA LEU A 56 -5.16 2.25 1.90
C LEU A 56 -4.97 1.20 2.98
N LEU A 57 -6.09 0.74 3.53
CA LEU A 57 -6.15 -0.27 4.58
C LEU A 57 -6.80 -1.52 4.03
N ALA A 58 -6.17 -2.67 4.25
CA ALA A 58 -6.79 -3.96 3.95
C ALA A 58 -7.24 -4.61 5.25
N ARG A 59 -8.48 -5.08 5.25
CA ARG A 59 -9.07 -5.84 6.36
C ARG A 59 -9.39 -7.24 5.88
N ASP A 60 -9.20 -8.22 6.75
CA ASP A 60 -9.47 -9.62 6.45
C ASP A 60 -10.62 -10.11 7.36
N ASP A 61 -11.72 -10.50 6.74
CA ASP A 61 -12.89 -11.02 7.48
C ASP A 61 -12.55 -12.27 8.29
N ARG A 62 -11.57 -13.06 7.84
CA ARG A 62 -11.09 -14.24 8.59
C ARG A 62 -10.38 -13.88 9.89
N GLU A 63 -9.93 -12.65 10.00
CA GLU A 63 -9.24 -12.11 11.19
C GLU A 63 -10.16 -11.15 11.98
N GLY A 64 -11.47 -11.30 11.87
CA GLY A 64 -12.44 -10.44 12.56
C GLY A 64 -12.48 -9.02 12.00
N GLY A 65 -12.07 -8.80 10.77
CA GLY A 65 -12.03 -7.47 10.15
C GLY A 65 -10.83 -6.64 10.58
N ARG A 66 -9.82 -7.24 11.19
CA ARG A 66 -8.60 -6.56 11.61
C ARG A 66 -7.83 -6.03 10.39
N ILE A 67 -7.15 -4.89 10.55
CA ILE A 67 -6.26 -4.35 9.54
C ILE A 67 -5.05 -5.27 9.41
N VAL A 68 -4.86 -5.82 8.20
CA VAL A 68 -3.80 -6.79 7.89
C VAL A 68 -2.82 -6.29 6.83
N GLY A 69 -3.05 -5.12 6.28
CA GLY A 69 -2.16 -4.55 5.27
C GLY A 69 -2.34 -3.06 5.12
N LEU A 70 -1.27 -2.41 4.66
CA LEU A 70 -1.22 -0.97 4.38
C LEU A 70 -0.54 -0.75 3.04
N LEU A 71 -0.99 0.29 2.34
CA LEU A 71 -0.34 0.78 1.13
C LEU A 71 -0.54 2.27 1.07
N THR A 72 0.49 3.04 0.75
CA THR A 72 0.36 4.48 0.52
C THR A 72 0.37 4.76 -0.98
N LEU A 73 -0.69 5.39 -1.46
CA LEU A 73 -0.80 5.85 -2.84
C LEU A 73 -0.56 7.35 -2.87
N VAL A 74 0.37 7.79 -3.72
CA VAL A 74 0.66 9.21 -3.93
C VAL A 74 0.24 9.58 -5.35
N VAL A 75 -0.58 10.62 -5.49
CA VAL A 75 -0.99 11.16 -6.78
C VAL A 75 -0.52 12.60 -6.86
N PHE A 76 0.22 12.93 -7.90
CA PHE A 76 0.81 14.25 -8.04
C PHE A 76 0.83 14.69 -9.49
N ARG A 77 0.86 16.00 -9.68
CA ARG A 77 0.92 16.59 -11.01
C ARG A 77 2.31 17.15 -11.30
N ILE A 78 2.83 16.79 -12.47
CA ILE A 78 4.08 17.34 -13.01
C ILE A 78 3.80 17.89 -14.39
N PRO A 79 4.74 18.63 -15.03
CA PRO A 79 4.49 19.23 -16.35
C PRO A 79 4.00 18.25 -17.41
N THR A 80 4.41 17.00 -17.35
CA THR A 80 4.02 15.98 -18.34
C THR A 80 2.72 15.25 -18.02
N GLY A 81 2.06 15.60 -16.93
CA GLY A 81 0.74 15.04 -16.58
C GLY A 81 0.63 14.61 -15.12
N VAL A 82 -0.45 13.92 -14.82
CA VAL A 82 -0.69 13.36 -13.49
C VAL A 82 -0.02 12.00 -13.41
N ARG A 83 0.68 11.75 -12.31
CA ARG A 83 1.34 10.47 -12.01
C ARG A 83 0.93 9.95 -10.66
N ALA A 84 0.97 8.64 -10.52
CA ALA A 84 0.75 7.98 -9.25
C ALA A 84 1.98 7.15 -8.88
N TRP A 85 2.21 7.04 -7.58
CA TRP A 85 3.33 6.30 -7.02
C TRP A 85 2.82 5.47 -5.83
N ILE A 86 3.21 4.20 -5.78
CA ILE A 86 2.89 3.31 -4.66
C ILE A 86 4.10 3.23 -3.74
N GLU A 87 3.86 3.47 -2.46
CA GLU A 87 4.88 3.45 -1.41
C GLU A 87 4.46 2.57 -0.24
N ASP A 88 5.44 2.00 0.43
CA ASP A 88 5.31 1.35 1.73
C ASP A 88 4.17 0.31 1.78
N VAL A 89 4.22 -0.65 0.88
CA VAL A 89 3.28 -1.77 0.88
C VAL A 89 3.72 -2.80 1.91
N VAL A 90 2.87 -3.08 2.87
CA VAL A 90 3.14 -4.10 3.88
C VAL A 90 1.91 -4.96 4.11
N VAL A 91 2.12 -6.27 4.18
CA VAL A 91 1.10 -7.26 4.51
C VAL A 91 1.58 -8.00 5.76
N ASP A 92 0.67 -8.16 6.72
CA ASP A 92 0.97 -8.88 7.96
C ASP A 92 1.47 -10.29 7.63
N ASP A 93 2.61 -10.66 8.19
CA ASP A 93 3.22 -11.99 7.99
C ASP A 93 2.26 -13.13 8.33
N ALA A 94 1.37 -12.91 9.30
CA ALA A 94 0.40 -13.91 9.73
C ALA A 94 -0.64 -14.27 8.66
N VAL A 95 -0.83 -13.42 7.66
CA VAL A 95 -1.86 -13.60 6.63
C VAL A 95 -1.31 -13.59 5.21
N ARG A 96 -0.04 -13.87 5.03
CA ARG A 96 0.57 -13.97 3.69
C ARG A 96 -0.10 -15.07 2.86
N GLY A 97 -0.12 -14.88 1.54
CA GLY A 97 -0.71 -15.84 0.61
C GLY A 97 -2.22 -15.80 0.51
N ARG A 98 -2.86 -14.77 1.09
CA ARG A 98 -4.32 -14.59 1.04
C ARG A 98 -4.79 -13.51 0.07
N GLY A 99 -3.90 -12.97 -0.76
CA GLY A 99 -4.26 -11.97 -1.74
C GLY A 99 -4.38 -10.53 -1.21
N VAL A 100 -3.84 -10.24 -0.01
CA VAL A 100 -3.92 -8.90 0.58
C VAL A 100 -3.14 -7.88 -0.25
N GLY A 101 -1.91 -8.20 -0.62
CA GLY A 101 -1.09 -7.31 -1.45
C GLY A 101 -1.70 -7.06 -2.82
N GLU A 102 -2.30 -8.08 -3.41
CA GLU A 102 -3.03 -7.96 -4.68
C GLU A 102 -4.22 -7.03 -4.56
N ALA A 103 -5.05 -7.20 -3.52
CA ALA A 103 -6.23 -6.37 -3.30
C ALA A 103 -5.85 -4.90 -3.08
N LEU A 104 -4.81 -4.65 -2.27
CA LEU A 104 -4.31 -3.30 -2.05
C LEU A 104 -3.82 -2.66 -3.35
N SER A 105 -3.04 -3.40 -4.13
CA SER A 105 -2.45 -2.90 -5.38
C SER A 105 -3.52 -2.63 -6.43
N GLN A 106 -4.52 -3.49 -6.55
CA GLN A 106 -5.65 -3.30 -7.47
C GLN A 106 -6.44 -2.04 -7.12
N GLU A 107 -6.72 -1.81 -5.84
CA GLU A 107 -7.44 -0.61 -5.40
C GLU A 107 -6.60 0.65 -5.65
N ALA A 108 -5.28 0.59 -5.44
CA ALA A 108 -4.39 1.69 -5.73
C ALA A 108 -4.42 2.04 -7.23
N ILE A 109 -4.34 1.05 -8.10
CA ILE A 109 -4.43 1.25 -9.55
C ILE A 109 -5.77 1.88 -9.93
N ARG A 110 -6.88 1.35 -9.39
CA ARG A 110 -8.22 1.89 -9.67
C ARG A 110 -8.32 3.36 -9.29
N ARG A 111 -7.85 3.73 -8.10
CA ARG A 111 -7.88 5.12 -7.62
C ARG A 111 -6.97 6.03 -8.44
N ALA A 112 -5.80 5.54 -8.82
CA ALA A 112 -4.88 6.29 -9.66
C ALA A 112 -5.49 6.61 -11.03
N VAL A 113 -6.11 5.62 -11.67
CA VAL A 113 -6.79 5.78 -12.95
C VAL A 113 -7.95 6.77 -12.82
N GLU A 114 -8.75 6.65 -11.78
CA GLU A 114 -9.87 7.56 -11.50
C GLU A 114 -9.38 9.00 -11.30
N ALA A 115 -8.22 9.19 -10.70
CA ALA A 115 -7.60 10.50 -10.51
C ALA A 115 -6.94 11.06 -11.78
N GLY A 116 -6.96 10.32 -12.88
CA GLY A 116 -6.38 10.75 -14.15
C GLY A 116 -4.89 10.49 -14.30
N ALA A 117 -4.32 9.63 -13.46
CA ALA A 117 -2.89 9.30 -13.56
C ALA A 117 -2.59 8.57 -14.88
N ARG A 118 -1.55 9.00 -15.55
CA ARG A 118 -1.09 8.39 -16.80
C ARG A 118 -0.27 7.13 -16.54
N THR A 119 0.42 7.07 -15.41
CA THR A 119 1.23 5.93 -14.99
C THR A 119 1.09 5.73 -13.49
N VAL A 120 1.26 4.48 -13.07
CA VAL A 120 1.40 4.09 -11.67
C VAL A 120 2.74 3.39 -11.55
N GLU A 121 3.61 3.91 -10.72
CA GLU A 121 4.97 3.40 -10.58
C GLU A 121 5.24 2.98 -9.14
N LEU A 122 6.21 2.11 -8.97
CA LEU A 122 6.72 1.69 -7.67
C LEU A 122 8.16 1.22 -7.84
N THR A 123 8.89 1.16 -6.74
CA THR A 123 10.19 0.49 -6.70
C THR A 123 10.10 -0.74 -5.83
N SER A 124 10.80 -1.79 -6.23
CA SER A 124 10.86 -3.05 -5.49
C SER A 124 12.25 -3.64 -5.62
N ARG A 125 12.81 -4.08 -4.51
CA ARG A 125 14.14 -4.71 -4.53
C ARG A 125 14.06 -6.05 -5.26
N PRO A 126 15.11 -6.43 -6.02
CA PRO A 126 15.13 -7.74 -6.70
C PRO A 126 14.94 -8.92 -5.75
N SER A 127 15.38 -8.82 -4.50
CA SER A 127 15.24 -9.87 -3.49
C SER A 127 13.79 -10.15 -3.06
N ARG A 128 12.88 -9.21 -3.31
CA ARG A 128 11.45 -9.39 -3.00
C ARG A 128 10.74 -10.13 -4.13
N GLU A 129 11.09 -11.38 -4.31
CA GLU A 129 10.66 -12.17 -5.47
C GLU A 129 9.13 -12.33 -5.55
N ALA A 130 8.48 -12.61 -4.43
CA ALA A 130 7.01 -12.79 -4.41
C ALA A 130 6.28 -11.49 -4.77
N ALA A 131 6.74 -10.35 -4.24
CA ALA A 131 6.17 -9.05 -4.57
C ALA A 131 6.39 -8.71 -6.05
N ASN A 132 7.57 -8.95 -6.57
CA ASN A 132 7.88 -8.69 -7.97
C ASN A 132 7.01 -9.54 -8.91
N ARG A 133 6.78 -10.81 -8.58
CA ARG A 133 5.86 -11.65 -9.34
C ARG A 133 4.43 -11.12 -9.31
N LEU A 134 3.98 -10.65 -8.15
CA LEU A 134 2.65 -10.04 -8.00
C LEU A 134 2.50 -8.83 -8.92
N TYR A 135 3.46 -7.91 -8.90
CA TYR A 135 3.38 -6.70 -9.72
C TYR A 135 3.35 -7.02 -11.20
N GLN A 136 4.16 -7.96 -11.66
CA GLN A 136 4.15 -8.39 -13.07
C GLN A 136 2.81 -9.02 -13.43
N ARG A 137 2.23 -9.82 -12.55
CA ARG A 137 0.92 -10.45 -12.76
C ARG A 137 -0.20 -9.42 -12.86
N LEU A 138 -0.07 -8.29 -12.15
CA LEU A 138 -1.02 -7.18 -12.20
C LEU A 138 -0.85 -6.28 -13.43
N GLY A 139 0.18 -6.49 -14.23
CA GLY A 139 0.43 -5.72 -15.44
C GLY A 139 1.51 -4.66 -15.31
N PHE A 140 2.18 -4.57 -14.17
CA PHE A 140 3.37 -3.70 -14.07
C PHE A 140 4.50 -4.26 -14.91
N VAL A 141 5.17 -3.38 -15.65
CA VAL A 141 6.29 -3.74 -16.51
C VAL A 141 7.56 -3.15 -15.91
N ARG A 142 8.58 -3.99 -15.78
CA ARG A 142 9.88 -3.52 -15.31
C ARG A 142 10.44 -2.48 -16.27
N ARG A 143 10.85 -1.34 -15.72
CA ARG A 143 11.43 -0.25 -16.49
C ARG A 143 12.94 -0.34 -16.51
N ASP A 144 13.54 0.04 -17.62
CA ASP A 144 14.99 0.19 -17.76
C ASP A 144 15.36 1.63 -17.41
N SER A 145 15.31 1.94 -16.12
CA SER A 145 15.57 3.27 -15.58
C SER A 145 16.45 3.14 -14.34
N ASN A 146 17.33 4.13 -14.16
CA ASN A 146 18.14 4.20 -12.95
C ASN A 146 17.42 4.97 -11.86
N VAL A 147 17.50 4.47 -10.63
CA VAL A 147 17.02 5.17 -9.45
C VAL A 147 18.23 5.73 -8.72
N TYR A 148 18.24 7.05 -8.50
CA TYR A 148 19.30 7.72 -7.78
C TYR A 148 18.79 8.21 -6.43
N ARG A 149 19.62 8.05 -5.40
CA ARG A 149 19.30 8.54 -4.04
C ARG A 149 20.42 9.45 -3.56
N TYR A 150 20.06 10.65 -3.13
CA TYR A 150 20.93 11.48 -2.33
C TYR A 150 20.50 11.38 -0.87
N THR A 151 21.44 11.09 0.01
CA THR A 151 21.18 11.00 1.46
C THR A 151 21.98 12.10 2.14
N PRO A 152 21.30 13.09 2.76
CA PRO A 152 21.96 14.22 3.41
C PRO A 152 22.72 13.80 4.67
#